data_b306a478fa26d583d2f96dd49313cffe
#
_entry.id   b306a478fa26d583d2f96dd49313cffe
#
_cell.length_a   1.000
_cell.length_b   1.000
_cell.length_c   1.000
_cell.angle_alpha   90.00
_cell.angle_beta   90.00
_cell.angle_gamma   90.00
#
_symmetry.space_group_name_H-M   'P 1'
#
loop_
_entity.id
_entity.type
_entity.pdbx_description
1 polymer ?
#
loop_
_entity_poly.entity_id
_entity_poly.type
_entity_poly.pdbx_seq_one_letter_code
_entity_poly.pdbx_strand_id
1 'polypeptide(L)'
;MFKFLKRLLKGSFLKRLTMPRLIFRLIVLFLVFFCFLPSQNEITQSRDTAITRAIKRVSPSVASINVIQLKEVTTRSPFNDPFFQDFFPYELHRQKVKSSGSGVVVSPDGYVITNFHVVENALEIIITLPGGEEYEAVVIGTDSMTDLALLKLEGGNFPFATLGNSDELIIGEWVVALGNPYGLFDVNDQPTATAGIISAVNMDFGQQKSGQVFQ
;
A
#
# COMPACT_ATOMS: atom_id res chain seq x y z
N MET A 1 43.10 2.54 16.41
CA MET A 1 42.90 3.99 16.27
C MET A 1 43.59 4.79 17.36
N PHE A 2 43.44 4.47 18.65
CA PHE A 2 44.06 5.21 19.78
C PHE A 2 45.62 5.17 19.81
N LYS A 3 46.25 4.09 19.37
CA LYS A 3 47.72 3.98 19.30
C LYS A 3 48.35 4.82 18.19
N PHE A 4 47.63 5.10 17.14
CA PHE A 4 48.08 5.93 16.01
C PHE A 4 48.04 7.41 16.38
N LEU A 5 47.02 7.85 17.11
CA LEU A 5 46.89 9.23 17.63
C LEU A 5 48.00 9.58 18.63
N LYS A 6 48.37 8.63 19.50
CA LYS A 6 49.50 8.82 20.45
C LYS A 6 50.87 8.96 19.76
N ARG A 7 51.03 8.38 18.56
CA ARG A 7 52.27 8.44 17.80
C ARG A 7 52.40 9.77 17.04
N LEU A 8 51.29 10.35 16.60
CA LEU A 8 51.20 11.68 15.96
C LEU A 8 51.46 12.83 16.97
N LEU A 9 51.09 12.63 18.23
CA LEU A 9 51.28 13.62 19.30
C LEU A 9 52.71 13.64 19.89
N LYS A 10 53.55 12.63 19.61
CA LYS A 10 54.97 12.61 20.00
C LYS A 10 55.81 13.38 18.99
N GLY A 11 55.91 14.64 19.18
CA GLY A 11 56.73 15.76 18.81
C GLY A 11 57.87 15.68 17.79
N SER A 12 58.09 14.62 17.03
CA SER A 12 59.20 14.56 16.08
C SER A 12 58.79 14.76 14.62
N PHE A 13 57.51 14.60 14.28
CA PHE A 13 57.03 14.80 12.90
C PHE A 13 56.59 16.25 12.61
N LEU A 14 56.27 17.02 13.68
CA LEU A 14 55.75 18.39 13.56
C LEU A 14 56.84 19.45 13.28
N LYS A 15 58.13 19.13 13.35
CA LYS A 15 59.20 20.13 13.13
C LYS A 15 59.46 20.48 11.67
N ARG A 16 58.80 19.80 10.71
CA ARG A 16 58.99 20.06 9.25
C ARG A 16 57.81 20.79 8.58
N LEU A 17 56.66 20.95 9.23
CA LEU A 17 55.57 21.75 8.67
C LEU A 17 55.55 23.13 9.39
N THR A 18 55.92 24.14 8.62
CA THR A 18 55.84 25.58 9.03
C THR A 18 54.38 26.06 9.08
N MET A 19 53.46 25.23 9.54
CA MET A 19 52.09 25.68 9.74
C MET A 19 51.92 26.41 11.06
N PRO A 20 51.27 27.60 11.04
CA PRO A 20 51.00 28.34 12.27
C PRO A 20 50.13 27.49 13.19
N ARG A 21 50.46 27.46 14.48
CA ARG A 21 49.75 26.66 15.52
C ARG A 21 48.25 26.81 15.51
N LEU A 22 47.74 27.93 15.01
CA LEU A 22 46.33 28.24 14.86
C LEU A 22 45.67 27.35 13.80
N ILE A 23 46.30 27.18 12.62
CA ILE A 23 45.78 26.34 11.52
C ILE A 23 45.77 24.88 11.94
N PHE A 24 46.76 24.38 12.63
CA PHE A 24 46.76 23.01 13.15
C PHE A 24 45.63 22.78 14.16
N ARG A 25 45.36 23.73 15.07
CA ARG A 25 44.21 23.63 15.98
C ARG A 25 42.89 23.64 15.28
N LEU A 26 42.73 24.45 14.24
CA LEU A 26 41.50 24.47 13.41
C LEU A 26 41.28 23.17 12.65
N ILE A 27 42.35 22.57 12.10
CA ILE A 27 42.27 21.27 11.40
C ILE A 27 41.88 20.13 12.38
N VAL A 28 42.48 20.13 13.58
CA VAL A 28 42.14 19.14 14.61
C VAL A 28 40.69 19.34 15.08
N LEU A 29 40.24 20.59 15.26
CA LEU A 29 38.86 20.89 15.63
C LEU A 29 37.85 20.48 14.54
N PHE A 30 38.21 20.71 13.27
CA PHE A 30 37.42 20.29 12.12
C PHE A 30 37.34 18.75 11.99
N LEU A 31 38.45 18.03 12.18
CA LEU A 31 38.48 16.57 12.20
C LEU A 31 37.67 15.97 13.34
N VAL A 32 37.74 16.60 14.54
CA VAL A 32 36.90 16.17 15.66
C VAL A 32 35.41 16.43 15.39
N PHE A 33 35.07 17.60 14.82
CA PHE A 33 33.69 17.90 14.42
C PHE A 33 33.18 16.94 13.37
N PHE A 34 34.01 16.55 12.37
CA PHE A 34 33.65 15.58 11.34
C PHE A 34 33.43 14.15 11.89
N CYS A 35 34.14 13.79 12.97
CA CYS A 35 33.92 12.51 13.68
C CYS A 35 32.60 12.49 14.47
N PHE A 36 31.99 13.63 14.80
CA PHE A 36 30.72 13.72 15.50
C PHE A 36 29.50 13.85 14.57
N LEU A 37 29.69 13.92 13.25
CA LEU A 37 28.59 13.84 12.33
C LEU A 37 27.97 12.43 12.40
N PRO A 38 26.66 12.30 12.66
CA PRO A 38 26.02 11.00 12.69
C PRO A 38 26.22 10.32 11.33
N SER A 39 26.71 9.08 11.38
CA SER A 39 26.89 8.26 10.17
C SER A 39 25.54 8.13 9.47
N GLN A 40 25.52 8.33 8.16
CA GLN A 40 24.29 8.09 7.35
C GLN A 40 23.73 6.68 7.57
N ASN A 41 24.55 5.73 7.97
CA ASN A 41 24.15 4.36 8.29
C ASN A 41 23.23 4.29 9.51
N GLU A 42 23.42 5.13 10.54
CA GLU A 42 22.56 5.15 11.74
C GLU A 42 21.15 5.67 11.39
N ILE A 43 21.08 6.70 10.54
CA ILE A 43 19.79 7.23 10.07
C ILE A 43 19.06 6.18 9.25
N THR A 44 19.76 5.46 8.39
CA THR A 44 19.16 4.39 7.57
C THR A 44 18.68 3.22 8.43
N GLN A 45 19.44 2.81 9.45
CA GLN A 45 19.05 1.76 10.38
C GLN A 45 17.82 2.15 11.23
N SER A 46 17.71 3.42 11.66
CA SER A 46 16.56 3.88 12.44
C SER A 46 15.25 3.88 11.64
N ARG A 47 15.32 3.93 10.31
CA ARG A 47 14.17 3.87 9.41
C ARG A 47 13.75 2.42 9.07
N ASP A 48 14.60 1.43 9.31
CA ASP A 48 14.33 0.01 9.06
C ASP A 48 13.62 -0.63 10.26
N THR A 49 12.36 -0.31 10.42
CA THR A 49 11.47 -0.85 11.45
C THR A 49 10.78 -2.14 11.00
N ALA A 50 10.14 -2.86 11.92
CA ALA A 50 9.30 -4.01 11.58
C ALA A 50 8.19 -3.64 10.59
N ILE A 51 7.60 -2.44 10.76
CA ILE A 51 6.55 -1.90 9.88
C ILE A 51 7.09 -1.69 8.47
N THR A 52 8.23 -1.00 8.31
CA THR A 52 8.80 -0.72 6.99
C THR A 52 9.25 -2.00 6.27
N ARG A 53 9.74 -3.00 7.01
CA ARG A 53 10.06 -4.33 6.45
C ARG A 53 8.82 -5.09 5.99
N ALA A 54 7.74 -5.07 6.79
CA ALA A 54 6.48 -5.69 6.41
C ALA A 54 5.90 -5.06 5.14
N ILE A 55 5.88 -3.71 5.07
CA ILE A 55 5.43 -2.97 3.87
C ILE A 55 6.25 -3.38 2.65
N LYS A 56 7.58 -3.31 2.71
CA LYS A 56 8.46 -3.70 1.60
C LYS A 56 8.22 -5.11 1.10
N ARG A 57 7.94 -6.04 2.02
CA ARG A 57 7.73 -7.45 1.70
C ARG A 57 6.39 -7.69 0.99
N VAL A 58 5.33 -6.99 1.42
CA VAL A 58 3.95 -7.25 0.97
C VAL A 58 3.53 -6.32 -0.17
N SER A 59 4.04 -5.09 -0.24
CA SER A 59 3.67 -4.12 -1.28
C SER A 59 3.69 -4.66 -2.70
N PRO A 60 4.66 -5.50 -3.12
CA PRO A 60 4.66 -6.03 -4.50
C PRO A 60 3.45 -6.89 -4.86
N SER A 61 2.76 -7.46 -3.86
CA SER A 61 1.57 -8.29 -4.06
C SER A 61 0.24 -7.53 -3.94
N VAL A 62 0.28 -6.23 -3.60
CA VAL A 62 -0.92 -5.40 -3.53
C VAL A 62 -1.31 -4.96 -4.93
N ALA A 63 -2.56 -5.20 -5.29
CA ALA A 63 -3.11 -4.92 -6.61
C ALA A 63 -4.07 -3.73 -6.57
N SER A 64 -3.97 -2.85 -7.56
CA SER A 64 -5.02 -1.89 -7.91
C SER A 64 -5.99 -2.57 -8.88
N ILE A 65 -7.28 -2.52 -8.60
CA ILE A 65 -8.32 -3.13 -9.42
C ILE A 65 -9.15 -2.02 -10.04
N ASN A 66 -9.06 -1.91 -11.37
CA ASN A 66 -9.83 -0.96 -12.17
C ASN A 66 -10.95 -1.71 -12.89
N VAL A 67 -12.18 -1.31 -12.66
CA VAL A 67 -13.37 -2.00 -13.15
C VAL A 67 -14.24 -1.09 -13.99
N ILE A 68 -14.69 -1.59 -15.14
CA ILE A 68 -15.75 -0.96 -15.93
C ILE A 68 -17.06 -1.68 -15.59
N GLN A 69 -17.99 -0.97 -14.99
CA GLN A 69 -19.29 -1.48 -14.57
C GLN A 69 -20.42 -0.84 -15.37
N LEU A 70 -21.52 -1.57 -15.57
CA LEU A 70 -22.78 -0.99 -16.02
C LEU A 70 -23.59 -0.53 -14.80
N LYS A 71 -23.79 0.78 -14.67
CA LYS A 71 -24.74 1.33 -13.70
C LYS A 71 -25.99 1.81 -14.43
N GLU A 72 -27.15 1.41 -13.90
CA GLU A 72 -28.41 1.98 -14.31
C GLU A 72 -28.56 3.35 -13.65
N VAL A 73 -28.52 4.38 -14.45
CA VAL A 73 -28.74 5.76 -14.00
C VAL A 73 -30.17 6.15 -14.35
N THR A 74 -30.97 6.39 -13.36
CA THR A 74 -32.30 6.97 -13.52
C THR A 74 -32.11 8.47 -13.79
N THR A 75 -32.27 8.89 -15.03
CA THR A 75 -32.32 10.32 -15.33
C THR A 75 -33.62 10.87 -14.81
N ARG A 76 -33.56 11.70 -13.78
CA ARG A 76 -34.73 12.46 -13.34
C ARG A 76 -35.19 13.33 -14.49
N SER A 77 -36.39 13.12 -14.98
CA SER A 77 -37.02 14.06 -15.90
C SER A 77 -37.02 15.46 -15.26
N PRO A 78 -36.70 16.52 -16.01
CA PRO A 78 -36.80 17.88 -15.50
C PRO A 78 -38.22 18.25 -15.04
N PHE A 79 -39.22 17.43 -15.38
CA PHE A 79 -40.61 17.56 -14.95
C PHE A 79 -40.89 16.52 -13.85
N ASN A 80 -40.49 16.82 -12.63
CA ASN A 80 -40.71 15.96 -11.44
C ASN A 80 -42.14 16.07 -10.88
N ASP A 81 -43.14 16.41 -11.76
CA ASP A 81 -44.54 16.51 -11.40
C ASP A 81 -45.20 15.12 -11.60
N PRO A 82 -45.93 14.61 -10.59
CA PRO A 82 -46.64 13.33 -10.68
C PRO A 82 -47.57 13.22 -11.89
N PHE A 83 -48.10 14.32 -12.41
CA PHE A 83 -48.97 14.35 -13.57
C PHE A 83 -48.23 13.98 -14.88
N PHE A 84 -46.92 14.27 -14.99
CA PHE A 84 -46.12 13.95 -16.18
C PHE A 84 -45.47 12.57 -16.12
N GLN A 85 -45.43 11.92 -14.98
CA GLN A 85 -44.81 10.58 -14.82
C GLN A 85 -45.54 9.50 -15.64
N ASP A 86 -46.85 9.61 -15.81
CA ASP A 86 -47.65 8.67 -16.63
C ASP A 86 -47.43 8.84 -18.13
N PHE A 87 -47.01 10.03 -18.58
CA PHE A 87 -46.81 10.35 -19.99
C PHE A 87 -45.35 10.19 -20.46
N PHE A 88 -44.41 10.27 -19.54
CA PHE A 88 -42.95 10.13 -19.81
C PHE A 88 -42.39 9.05 -18.89
N PRO A 89 -42.42 7.77 -19.31
CA PRO A 89 -41.82 6.70 -18.54
C PRO A 89 -40.34 6.96 -18.35
N TYR A 90 -39.82 6.66 -17.13
CA TYR A 90 -38.42 6.80 -16.81
C TYR A 90 -37.58 5.99 -17.81
N GLU A 91 -36.72 6.67 -18.56
CA GLU A 91 -35.74 5.98 -19.37
C GLU A 91 -34.57 5.57 -18.48
N LEU A 92 -34.41 4.27 -18.29
CA LEU A 92 -33.24 3.68 -17.65
C LEU A 92 -32.08 3.72 -18.65
N HIS A 93 -31.20 4.67 -18.46
CA HIS A 93 -29.95 4.70 -19.22
C HIS A 93 -28.89 3.87 -18.52
N ARG A 94 -28.35 2.89 -19.23
CA ARG A 94 -27.17 2.14 -18.80
C ARG A 94 -25.94 2.93 -19.16
N GLN A 95 -25.19 3.38 -18.15
CA GLN A 95 -23.95 4.11 -18.32
C GLN A 95 -22.77 3.27 -17.84
N LYS A 96 -21.70 3.24 -18.64
CA LYS A 96 -20.43 2.65 -18.20
C LYS A 96 -19.79 3.58 -17.18
N VAL A 97 -19.54 3.08 -15.98
CA VAL A 97 -18.88 3.81 -14.89
C VAL A 97 -17.58 3.09 -14.57
N LYS A 98 -16.50 3.85 -14.42
CA LYS A 98 -15.24 3.33 -13.90
C LYS A 98 -15.27 3.37 -12.38
N SER A 99 -14.88 2.28 -11.75
CA SER A 99 -14.63 2.21 -10.32
C SER A 99 -13.27 1.57 -10.06
N SER A 100 -12.69 1.84 -8.89
CA SER A 100 -11.42 1.25 -8.49
C SER A 100 -11.52 0.67 -7.09
N GLY A 101 -10.73 -0.35 -6.84
CA GLY A 101 -10.58 -1.01 -5.56
C GLY A 101 -9.17 -1.53 -5.36
N SER A 102 -8.99 -2.26 -4.28
CA SER A 102 -7.72 -2.92 -3.97
C SER A 102 -7.90 -4.42 -3.86
N GLY A 103 -6.84 -5.16 -4.14
CA GLY A 103 -6.78 -6.59 -3.95
C GLY A 103 -5.38 -7.04 -3.54
N VAL A 104 -5.23 -8.32 -3.29
CA VAL A 104 -3.95 -8.93 -2.96
C VAL A 104 -3.76 -10.20 -3.78
N VAL A 105 -2.60 -10.31 -4.42
CA VAL A 105 -2.17 -11.54 -5.09
C VAL A 105 -1.78 -12.56 -4.03
N VAL A 106 -2.38 -13.74 -4.03
CA VAL A 106 -2.20 -14.79 -3.01
C VAL A 106 -1.49 -16.04 -3.51
N SER A 107 -1.19 -16.09 -4.81
CA SER A 107 -0.43 -17.20 -5.39
C SER A 107 0.44 -16.75 -6.55
N PRO A 108 1.56 -17.46 -6.84
CA PRO A 108 2.43 -17.15 -7.96
C PRO A 108 1.75 -17.34 -9.33
N ASP A 109 0.66 -18.11 -9.37
CA ASP A 109 -0.13 -18.32 -10.58
C ASP A 109 -1.06 -17.16 -10.89
N GLY A 110 -1.18 -16.16 -10.00
CA GLY A 110 -1.99 -14.96 -10.22
C GLY A 110 -3.42 -15.03 -9.71
N TYR A 111 -3.68 -15.77 -8.63
CA TYR A 111 -4.95 -15.64 -7.91
C TYR A 111 -4.93 -14.36 -7.06
N VAL A 112 -6.01 -13.58 -7.18
CA VAL A 112 -6.17 -12.29 -6.48
C VAL A 112 -7.45 -12.33 -5.65
N ILE A 113 -7.34 -11.96 -4.38
CA ILE A 113 -8.50 -11.77 -3.49
C ILE A 113 -8.83 -10.28 -3.44
N THR A 114 -10.13 -9.97 -3.56
CA THR A 114 -10.70 -8.63 -3.41
C THR A 114 -12.10 -8.71 -2.82
N ASN A 115 -12.75 -7.57 -2.64
CA ASN A 115 -14.14 -7.53 -2.21
C ASN A 115 -15.11 -7.75 -3.37
N PHE A 116 -16.23 -8.42 -3.09
CA PHE A 116 -17.27 -8.66 -4.07
C PHE A 116 -17.84 -7.36 -4.66
N HIS A 117 -18.12 -6.36 -3.81
CA HIS A 117 -18.68 -5.08 -4.26
C HIS A 117 -17.77 -4.32 -5.23
N VAL A 118 -16.46 -4.62 -5.27
CA VAL A 118 -15.52 -4.02 -6.24
C VAL A 118 -15.77 -4.55 -7.64
N VAL A 119 -16.11 -5.85 -7.77
CA VAL A 119 -16.25 -6.55 -9.07
C VAL A 119 -17.69 -6.82 -9.45
N GLU A 120 -18.64 -6.42 -8.62
CA GLU A 120 -20.07 -6.59 -8.89
C GLU A 120 -20.47 -5.89 -10.20
N ASN A 121 -21.18 -6.62 -11.06
CA ASN A 121 -21.59 -6.13 -12.38
C ASN A 121 -20.42 -5.64 -13.29
N ALA A 122 -19.21 -6.17 -13.07
CA ALA A 122 -18.06 -5.87 -13.89
C ALA A 122 -18.23 -6.36 -15.31
N LEU A 123 -17.96 -5.51 -16.29
CA LEU A 123 -17.83 -5.89 -17.71
C LEU A 123 -16.39 -6.23 -18.05
N GLU A 124 -15.47 -5.51 -17.42
CA GLU A 124 -14.04 -5.60 -17.65
C GLU A 124 -13.31 -5.31 -16.34
N ILE A 125 -12.29 -6.10 -16.04
CA ILE A 125 -11.47 -5.95 -14.83
C ILE A 125 -10.03 -5.89 -15.29
N ILE A 126 -9.38 -4.75 -15.01
CA ILE A 126 -7.95 -4.54 -15.23
C ILE A 126 -7.26 -4.42 -13.87
N ILE A 127 -6.25 -5.22 -13.66
CA ILE A 127 -5.45 -5.20 -12.44
C ILE A 127 -4.08 -4.62 -12.75
N THR A 128 -3.71 -3.57 -12.01
CA THR A 128 -2.38 -2.95 -12.08
C THR A 128 -1.58 -3.37 -10.85
N LEU A 129 -0.38 -3.90 -11.07
CA LEU A 129 0.58 -4.24 -10.02
C LEU A 129 1.59 -3.10 -9.81
N PRO A 130 2.29 -3.04 -8.66
CA PRO A 130 3.38 -2.11 -8.45
C PRO A 130 4.45 -2.22 -9.55
N GLY A 131 4.81 -1.08 -10.15
CA GLY A 131 5.61 -1.03 -11.38
C GLY A 131 4.82 -0.71 -12.63
N GLY A 132 3.47 -0.57 -12.52
CA GLY A 132 2.61 -0.10 -13.60
C GLY A 132 2.22 -1.17 -14.63
N GLU A 133 2.53 -2.45 -14.39
CA GLU A 133 2.12 -3.54 -15.28
C GLU A 133 0.63 -3.82 -15.10
N GLU A 134 -0.09 -3.85 -16.23
CA GLU A 134 -1.54 -4.10 -16.29
C GLU A 134 -1.86 -5.50 -16.80
N TYR A 135 -2.85 -6.13 -16.19
CA TYR A 135 -3.30 -7.48 -16.52
C TYR A 135 -4.82 -7.53 -16.58
N GLU A 136 -5.36 -8.18 -17.60
CA GLU A 136 -6.77 -8.55 -17.60
C GLU A 136 -7.01 -9.64 -16.55
N ALA A 137 -8.16 -9.57 -15.88
CA ALA A 137 -8.52 -10.52 -14.86
C ALA A 137 -9.93 -11.07 -15.10
N VAL A 138 -10.10 -12.37 -14.80
CA VAL A 138 -11.39 -13.02 -14.83
C VAL A 138 -11.87 -13.37 -13.42
N VAL A 139 -13.17 -13.27 -13.19
CA VAL A 139 -13.79 -13.68 -11.92
C VAL A 139 -13.89 -15.21 -11.89
N ILE A 140 -13.26 -15.83 -10.89
CA ILE A 140 -13.32 -17.29 -10.64
C ILE A 140 -14.48 -17.65 -9.73
N GLY A 141 -14.73 -16.82 -8.72
CA GLY A 141 -15.82 -17.03 -7.78
C GLY A 141 -16.07 -15.79 -6.93
N THR A 142 -17.29 -15.70 -6.40
CA THR A 142 -17.71 -14.60 -5.54
C THR A 142 -18.59 -15.12 -4.41
N ASP A 143 -18.50 -14.47 -3.28
CA ASP A 143 -19.40 -14.62 -2.15
C ASP A 143 -19.90 -13.23 -1.70
N SER A 144 -21.16 -12.95 -2.02
CA SER A 144 -21.78 -11.67 -1.68
C SER A 144 -22.10 -11.55 -0.19
N MET A 145 -22.19 -12.69 0.55
CA MET A 145 -22.47 -12.68 1.98
C MET A 145 -21.25 -12.21 2.78
N THR A 146 -20.06 -12.70 2.42
CA THR A 146 -18.79 -12.32 3.07
C THR A 146 -18.09 -11.18 2.36
N ASP A 147 -18.68 -10.65 1.29
CA ASP A 147 -18.09 -9.61 0.43
C ASP A 147 -16.71 -9.98 -0.12
N LEU A 148 -16.54 -11.24 -0.55
CA LEU A 148 -15.30 -11.74 -1.13
C LEU A 148 -15.44 -12.06 -2.62
N ALA A 149 -14.36 -11.85 -3.37
CA ALA A 149 -14.21 -12.26 -4.76
C ALA A 149 -12.81 -12.81 -5.01
N LEU A 150 -12.74 -13.87 -5.79
CA LEU A 150 -11.52 -14.48 -6.29
C LEU A 150 -11.39 -14.21 -7.78
N LEU A 151 -10.27 -13.57 -8.15
CA LEU A 151 -9.93 -13.26 -9.53
C LEU A 151 -8.72 -14.06 -9.97
N LYS A 152 -8.53 -14.20 -11.28
CA LYS A 152 -7.38 -14.85 -11.89
C LYS A 152 -6.77 -13.94 -12.96
N LEU A 153 -5.49 -13.67 -12.83
CA LEU A 153 -4.67 -13.00 -13.83
C LEU A 153 -4.19 -13.99 -14.90
N GLU A 154 -4.07 -13.53 -16.12
CA GLU A 154 -3.36 -14.28 -17.15
C GLU A 154 -1.86 -14.10 -16.99
N GLY A 155 -1.11 -15.21 -17.09
CA GLY A 155 0.35 -15.21 -16.92
C GLY A 155 0.77 -16.08 -15.73
N GLY A 156 1.95 -15.77 -15.18
CA GLY A 156 2.53 -16.51 -14.04
C GLY A 156 3.75 -15.82 -13.45
N ASN A 157 4.22 -16.39 -12.32
CA ASN A 157 5.35 -15.87 -11.56
C ASN A 157 5.10 -14.48 -10.95
N PHE A 158 3.88 -14.27 -10.47
CA PHE A 158 3.50 -13.04 -9.80
C PHE A 158 4.06 -12.95 -8.37
N PRO A 159 4.43 -11.74 -7.89
CA PRO A 159 4.69 -11.54 -6.47
C PRO A 159 3.38 -11.78 -5.69
N PHE A 160 3.45 -12.54 -4.60
CA PHE A 160 2.27 -12.90 -3.83
C PHE A 160 2.51 -12.74 -2.32
N ALA A 161 1.42 -12.48 -1.59
CA ALA A 161 1.42 -12.45 -0.13
C ALA A 161 1.10 -13.85 0.42
N THR A 162 1.82 -14.22 1.49
CA THR A 162 1.49 -15.41 2.27
C THR A 162 0.37 -15.07 3.25
N LEU A 163 -0.71 -15.84 3.23
CA LEU A 163 -1.81 -15.67 4.19
C LEU A 163 -1.36 -16.11 5.59
N GLY A 164 -1.73 -15.31 6.59
CA GLY A 164 -1.53 -15.61 8.00
C GLY A 164 -2.70 -16.38 8.60
N ASN A 165 -2.64 -16.60 9.92
CA ASN A 165 -3.70 -17.20 10.69
C ASN A 165 -4.35 -16.13 11.59
N SER A 166 -5.63 -15.79 11.32
CA SER A 166 -6.36 -14.80 12.10
C SER A 166 -6.70 -15.24 13.52
N ASP A 167 -6.69 -16.56 13.81
CA ASP A 167 -6.96 -17.08 15.15
C ASP A 167 -5.82 -16.79 16.14
N GLU A 168 -4.63 -16.43 15.63
CA GLU A 168 -3.44 -16.13 16.42
C GLU A 168 -3.26 -14.63 16.71
N LEU A 169 -4.20 -13.77 16.27
CA LEU A 169 -4.12 -12.33 16.46
C LEU A 169 -4.20 -11.93 17.93
N ILE A 170 -3.37 -10.97 18.32
CA ILE A 170 -3.27 -10.45 19.69
C ILE A 170 -3.77 -9.00 19.71
N ILE A 171 -4.70 -8.68 20.63
CA ILE A 171 -5.17 -7.30 20.83
C ILE A 171 -3.98 -6.41 21.22
N GLY A 172 -3.81 -5.29 20.52
CA GLY A 172 -2.67 -4.38 20.68
C GLY A 172 -1.50 -4.66 19.73
N GLU A 173 -1.52 -5.75 18.97
CA GLU A 173 -0.52 -6.04 17.94
C GLU A 173 -0.57 -5.01 16.81
N TRP A 174 0.61 -4.63 16.29
CA TRP A 174 0.72 -3.74 15.16
C TRP A 174 0.25 -4.39 13.87
N VAL A 175 -0.58 -3.66 13.13
CA VAL A 175 -1.03 -4.03 11.79
C VAL A 175 -0.80 -2.91 10.81
N VAL A 176 -0.67 -3.28 9.53
CA VAL A 176 -0.55 -2.32 8.43
C VAL A 176 -1.61 -2.66 7.38
N ALA A 177 -2.46 -1.70 7.08
CA ALA A 177 -3.34 -1.76 5.93
C ALA A 177 -2.60 -1.24 4.70
N LEU A 178 -2.65 -2.00 3.61
CA LEU A 178 -2.10 -1.63 2.31
C LEU A 178 -3.21 -1.63 1.27
N GLY A 179 -3.25 -0.62 0.40
CA GLY A 179 -4.26 -0.55 -0.65
C GLY A 179 -4.10 0.66 -1.56
N ASN A 180 -5.07 0.82 -2.47
CA ASN A 180 -5.15 1.94 -3.40
C ASN A 180 -6.51 2.67 -3.27
N PRO A 181 -6.79 3.34 -2.13
CA PRO A 181 -8.13 3.85 -1.81
C PRO A 181 -8.67 4.91 -2.77
N TYR A 182 -7.84 5.54 -3.57
CA TYR A 182 -8.23 6.62 -4.48
C TYR A 182 -7.69 6.45 -5.91
N GLY A 183 -7.29 5.25 -6.30
CA GLY A 183 -6.68 5.03 -7.62
C GLY A 183 -5.30 5.69 -7.79
N LEU A 184 -4.57 5.95 -6.68
CA LEU A 184 -3.29 6.66 -6.70
C LEU A 184 -2.13 5.83 -7.29
N PHE A 185 -2.36 4.55 -7.59
CA PHE A 185 -1.39 3.73 -8.33
C PHE A 185 -1.00 4.37 -9.67
N ASP A 186 -1.95 5.03 -10.34
CA ASP A 186 -1.70 5.72 -11.60
C ASP A 186 -0.71 6.90 -11.47
N VAL A 187 -0.43 7.32 -10.22
CA VAL A 187 0.44 8.48 -9.94
C VAL A 187 1.81 8.08 -9.42
N ASN A 188 1.91 7.03 -8.57
CA ASN A 188 3.16 6.71 -7.88
C ASN A 188 3.49 5.21 -7.79
N ASP A 189 2.79 4.33 -8.51
CA ASP A 189 3.04 2.88 -8.64
C ASP A 189 3.26 2.15 -7.30
N GLN A 190 2.76 2.68 -6.19
CA GLN A 190 2.96 2.14 -4.85
C GLN A 190 1.66 2.16 -4.05
N PRO A 191 1.38 1.12 -3.24
CA PRO A 191 0.23 1.12 -2.37
C PRO A 191 0.39 2.14 -1.25
N THR A 192 -0.74 2.72 -0.84
CA THR A 192 -0.82 3.55 0.36
C THR A 192 -0.77 2.65 1.58
N ALA A 193 0.05 3.02 2.57
CA ALA A 193 0.21 2.28 3.82
C ALA A 193 -0.37 3.07 5.00
N THR A 194 -1.17 2.43 5.82
CA THR A 194 -1.66 2.97 7.09
C THR A 194 -1.39 1.98 8.21
N ALA A 195 -0.76 2.42 9.29
CA ALA A 195 -0.47 1.59 10.46
C ALA A 195 -1.50 1.79 11.57
N GLY A 196 -1.80 0.72 12.28
CA GLY A 196 -2.72 0.69 13.41
C GLY A 196 -2.43 -0.47 14.35
N ILE A 197 -3.35 -0.76 15.25
CA ILE A 197 -3.29 -1.91 16.14
C ILE A 197 -4.57 -2.73 16.02
N ILE A 198 -4.48 -4.01 16.35
CA ILE A 198 -5.67 -4.85 16.56
C ILE A 198 -6.41 -4.33 17.80
N SER A 199 -7.57 -3.74 17.61
CA SER A 199 -8.38 -3.18 18.71
C SER A 199 -9.29 -4.22 19.37
N ALA A 200 -9.76 -5.20 18.58
CA ALA A 200 -10.61 -6.29 19.05
C ALA A 200 -10.46 -7.49 18.11
N VAL A 201 -10.77 -8.67 18.60
CA VAL A 201 -10.85 -9.92 17.83
C VAL A 201 -12.22 -10.58 18.10
N ASN A 202 -12.65 -11.48 17.22
CA ASN A 202 -13.92 -12.21 17.32
C ASN A 202 -15.15 -11.26 17.46
N MET A 203 -15.12 -10.13 16.74
CA MET A 203 -16.24 -9.19 16.72
C MET A 203 -17.26 -9.63 15.64
N ASP A 204 -18.45 -9.97 16.09
CA ASP A 204 -19.60 -10.19 15.21
C ASP A 204 -20.42 -8.89 15.14
N PHE A 205 -20.39 -8.23 13.98
CA PHE A 205 -21.18 -7.02 13.74
C PHE A 205 -22.64 -7.34 13.33
N GLY A 206 -22.98 -8.64 13.25
CA GLY A 206 -24.30 -9.08 12.82
C GLY A 206 -24.58 -8.82 11.35
N GLN A 207 -25.80 -9.13 10.95
CA GLN A 207 -26.24 -8.91 9.59
C GLN A 207 -26.62 -7.45 9.35
N GLN A 208 -25.99 -6.79 8.41
CA GLN A 208 -26.39 -5.44 8.01
C GLN A 208 -27.71 -5.46 7.22
N LYS A 209 -28.35 -4.29 7.10
CA LYS A 209 -29.60 -4.10 6.33
C LYS A 209 -29.46 -4.51 4.85
N SER A 210 -28.23 -4.55 4.32
CA SER A 210 -27.88 -5.03 2.98
C SER A 210 -27.86 -6.57 2.85
N GLY A 211 -27.97 -7.32 3.95
CA GLY A 211 -27.83 -8.77 3.98
C GLY A 211 -26.37 -9.26 4.08
N GLN A 212 -25.38 -8.38 4.06
CA GLN A 212 -23.98 -8.74 4.22
C GLN A 212 -23.64 -9.01 5.70
N VAL A 213 -22.77 -10.00 5.92
CA VAL A 213 -22.25 -10.38 7.23
C VAL A 213 -20.78 -9.97 7.30
N PHE A 214 -20.43 -9.10 8.24
CA PHE A 214 -19.04 -8.76 8.52
C PHE A 214 -18.62 -9.44 9.82
N GLN A 215 -17.57 -10.24 9.70
CA GLN A 215 -16.91 -10.92 10.83
C GLN A 215 -15.55 -10.34 11.10
#